data_048ac1c7dc9638d62f486c6e2dc0498a
#
_entry.id   048ac1c7dc9638d62f486c6e2dc0498a
#
_cell.length_a   1.000
_cell.length_b   1.000
_cell.length_c   1.000
_cell.angle_alpha   90.00
_cell.angle_beta   90.00
_cell.angle_gamma   90.00
#
_symmetry.space_group_name_H-M   'P 1'
#
loop_
_entity.id
_entity.type
_entity.pdbx_description
1 polymer ?
#
loop_
_entity_poly.entity_id
_entity_poly.type
_entity_poly.pdbx_seq_one_letter_code
_entity_poly.pdbx_strand_id
1 'polypeptide(L)'
;SISALFTGIALGYFFTLIVILAKYKGYTEGTIGIIAACFSLGLMSAGFIVSNILDKIGLYKTMSLAILIQTICVILMLIFFNPLNLAINHFIMGVFGGMIWMTMDTWVNLVSDNNNRGKAIGFYNSAITIGFAIGPLLVGLFGAQGLVPIMLAIILMVIRSPVIIFIKQHVQSVHIPKIGTKLNFSFIKIAPFIFLAIFVGG
;
A
#
# COMPACT_ATOMS: atom_id res chain seq x y z
N SER A 1 6.55 -11.00 8.73
CA SER A 1 5.85 -10.23 9.79
C SER A 1 6.50 -8.88 10.08
N ILE A 2 7.80 -8.82 10.35
CA ILE A 2 8.51 -7.56 10.68
C ILE A 2 8.34 -6.53 9.55
N SER A 3 8.43 -6.95 8.32
CA SER A 3 8.26 -6.08 7.16
C SER A 3 6.85 -5.53 6.99
N ALA A 4 5.84 -6.32 7.32
CA ALA A 4 4.45 -5.89 7.32
C ALA A 4 4.24 -4.77 8.35
N LEU A 5 4.81 -4.93 9.54
CA LEU A 5 4.81 -3.90 10.59
C LEU A 5 5.44 -2.59 10.08
N PHE A 6 6.65 -2.65 9.51
CA PHE A 6 7.31 -1.46 8.96
C PHE A 6 6.53 -0.83 7.81
N THR A 7 5.88 -1.63 6.96
CA THR A 7 5.00 -1.11 5.90
C THR A 7 3.81 -0.36 6.50
N GLY A 8 3.18 -0.92 7.54
CA GLY A 8 2.11 -0.25 8.28
C GLY A 8 2.57 1.08 8.89
N ILE A 9 3.71 1.07 9.60
CA ILE A 9 4.27 2.28 10.22
C ILE A 9 4.53 3.36 9.17
N ALA A 10 5.17 3.00 8.05
CA ALA A 10 5.50 3.95 6.99
C ALA A 10 4.25 4.59 6.37
N LEU A 11 3.23 3.79 6.08
CA LEU A 11 1.97 4.29 5.51
C LEU A 11 1.19 5.13 6.52
N GLY A 12 1.02 4.65 7.76
CA GLY A 12 0.31 5.38 8.81
C GLY A 12 0.97 6.71 9.14
N TYR A 13 2.31 6.73 9.23
CA TYR A 13 3.08 7.95 9.41
C TYR A 13 2.87 8.93 8.25
N PHE A 14 3.03 8.45 7.02
CA PHE A 14 2.94 9.28 5.82
C PHE A 14 1.54 9.90 5.64
N PHE A 15 0.47 9.10 5.74
CA PHE A 15 -0.89 9.62 5.59
C PHE A 15 -1.23 10.67 6.64
N THR A 16 -0.84 10.44 7.89
CA THR A 16 -1.05 11.41 8.98
C THR A 16 -0.26 12.68 8.74
N LEU A 17 1.00 12.57 8.36
CA LEU A 17 1.86 13.71 8.05
C LEU A 17 1.28 14.58 6.94
N ILE A 18 0.84 13.98 5.82
CA ILE A 18 0.27 14.73 4.69
C ILE A 18 -1.00 15.48 5.08
N VAL A 19 -1.89 14.84 5.85
CA VAL A 19 -3.13 15.50 6.34
C VAL A 19 -2.81 16.71 7.20
N ILE A 20 -1.87 16.58 8.14
CA ILE A 20 -1.49 17.68 9.03
C ILE A 20 -0.81 18.80 8.23
N LEU A 21 0.11 18.47 7.32
CA LEU A 21 0.76 19.47 6.46
C LEU A 21 -0.25 20.19 5.57
N ALA A 22 -1.25 19.49 5.02
CA ALA A 22 -2.31 20.09 4.21
C ALA A 22 -3.15 21.08 5.05
N LYS A 23 -3.48 20.74 6.30
CA LYS A 23 -4.13 21.66 7.24
C LYS A 23 -3.29 22.89 7.54
N TYR A 24 -2.00 22.74 7.78
CA TYR A 24 -1.08 23.88 7.98
C TYR A 24 -0.98 24.78 6.74
N LYS A 25 -1.14 24.23 5.55
CA LYS A 25 -1.20 25.00 4.29
C LYS A 25 -2.57 25.65 4.04
N GLY A 26 -3.53 25.47 4.94
CA GLY A 26 -4.87 26.05 4.82
C GLY A 26 -5.79 25.33 3.84
N TYR A 27 -5.52 24.07 3.48
CA TYR A 27 -6.41 23.30 2.61
C TYR A 27 -7.70 22.97 3.35
N THR A 28 -8.84 23.10 2.62
CA THR A 28 -10.16 22.76 3.15
C THR A 28 -10.29 21.26 3.38
N GLU A 29 -11.17 20.86 4.30
CA GLU A 29 -11.48 19.45 4.56
C GLU A 29 -11.93 18.73 3.29
N GLY A 30 -12.70 19.40 2.43
CA GLY A 30 -13.12 18.86 1.13
C GLY A 30 -11.93 18.56 0.21
N THR A 31 -10.94 19.45 0.14
CA THR A 31 -9.72 19.25 -0.65
C THR A 31 -8.93 18.04 -0.12
N ILE A 32 -8.77 17.94 1.20
CA ILE A 32 -8.07 16.82 1.85
C ILE A 32 -8.82 15.51 1.57
N GLY A 33 -10.15 15.51 1.66
CA GLY A 33 -10.99 14.35 1.35
C GLY A 33 -10.86 13.89 -0.09
N ILE A 34 -10.82 14.80 -1.05
CA ILE A 34 -10.61 14.46 -2.48
C ILE A 34 -9.23 13.82 -2.68
N ILE A 35 -8.18 14.38 -2.07
CA ILE A 35 -6.83 13.81 -2.14
C ILE A 35 -6.82 12.38 -1.58
N ALA A 36 -7.46 12.14 -0.44
CA ALA A 36 -7.57 10.81 0.15
C ALA A 36 -8.38 9.85 -0.74
N ALA A 37 -9.48 10.32 -1.34
CA ALA A 37 -10.30 9.52 -2.27
C ALA A 37 -9.50 9.07 -3.51
N CYS A 38 -8.57 9.88 -4.00
CA CYS A 38 -7.69 9.50 -5.11
C CYS A 38 -6.86 8.25 -4.79
N PHE A 39 -6.38 8.09 -3.54
CA PHE A 39 -5.68 6.86 -3.12
C PHE A 39 -6.61 5.64 -3.22
N SER A 40 -7.83 5.74 -2.73
CA SER A 40 -8.81 4.64 -2.77
C SER A 40 -9.18 4.26 -4.21
N LEU A 41 -9.37 5.25 -5.08
CA LEU A 41 -9.60 5.02 -6.51
C LEU A 41 -8.41 4.31 -7.18
N GLY A 42 -7.19 4.72 -6.84
CA GLY A 42 -5.97 4.04 -7.28
C GLY A 42 -5.91 2.59 -6.82
N LEU A 43 -6.22 2.34 -5.54
CA LEU A 43 -6.26 0.99 -4.95
C LEU A 43 -7.24 0.08 -5.70
N MET A 44 -8.44 0.57 -6.00
CA MET A 44 -9.44 -0.16 -6.80
C MET A 44 -8.93 -0.46 -8.21
N SER A 45 -8.23 0.49 -8.84
CA SER A 45 -7.68 0.33 -10.19
C SER A 45 -6.57 -0.72 -10.28
N ALA A 46 -5.88 -1.00 -9.18
CA ALA A 46 -4.82 -2.02 -9.12
C ALA A 46 -5.30 -3.41 -9.54
N GLY A 47 -6.55 -3.76 -9.18
CA GLY A 47 -7.13 -5.06 -9.50
C GLY A 47 -7.20 -5.38 -10.99
N PHE A 48 -7.28 -4.36 -11.85
CA PHE A 48 -7.34 -4.54 -13.31
C PHE A 48 -5.95 -4.71 -13.95
N ILE A 49 -4.89 -4.32 -13.24
CA ILE A 49 -3.53 -4.19 -13.81
C ILE A 49 -2.59 -5.24 -13.23
N VAL A 50 -2.76 -5.60 -11.95
CA VAL A 50 -1.79 -6.38 -11.18
C VAL A 50 -1.51 -7.76 -11.79
N SER A 51 -2.55 -8.48 -12.23
CA SER A 51 -2.39 -9.81 -12.80
C SER A 51 -1.52 -9.79 -14.06
N ASN A 52 -1.77 -8.84 -14.97
CA ASN A 52 -1.01 -8.70 -16.21
C ASN A 52 0.47 -8.35 -15.96
N ILE A 53 0.74 -7.53 -14.94
CA ILE A 53 2.11 -7.16 -14.57
C ILE A 53 2.79 -8.34 -13.88
N LEU A 54 2.10 -9.00 -12.97
CA LEU A 54 2.61 -10.16 -12.23
C LEU A 54 3.01 -11.30 -13.17
N ASP A 55 2.17 -11.59 -14.18
CA ASP A 55 2.43 -12.61 -15.20
C ASP A 55 3.63 -12.26 -16.09
N LYS A 56 3.85 -10.97 -16.41
CA LYS A 56 4.92 -10.51 -17.29
C LYS A 56 6.28 -10.43 -16.60
N ILE A 57 6.35 -9.87 -15.41
CA ILE A 57 7.63 -9.56 -14.74
C ILE A 57 7.87 -10.35 -13.45
N GLY A 58 6.87 -11.09 -12.99
CA GLY A 58 6.94 -11.93 -11.80
C GLY A 58 6.82 -11.14 -10.50
N LEU A 59 6.60 -11.87 -9.41
CA LEU A 59 6.25 -11.36 -8.08
C LEU A 59 7.31 -10.39 -7.53
N TYR A 60 8.58 -10.79 -7.57
CA TYR A 60 9.68 -9.99 -7.03
C TYR A 60 9.82 -8.63 -7.72
N LYS A 61 9.82 -8.62 -9.07
CA LYS A 61 9.98 -7.37 -9.84
C LYS A 61 8.75 -6.47 -9.68
N THR A 62 7.55 -7.04 -9.61
CA THR A 62 6.31 -6.29 -9.36
C THR A 62 6.36 -5.56 -8.03
N MET A 63 6.76 -6.23 -6.95
CA MET A 63 6.90 -5.60 -5.64
C MET A 63 7.99 -4.55 -5.62
N SER A 64 9.16 -4.83 -6.21
CA SER A 64 10.29 -3.88 -6.26
C SER A 64 9.89 -2.60 -7.00
N LEU A 65 9.25 -2.75 -8.16
CA LEU A 65 8.74 -1.62 -8.94
C LEU A 65 7.73 -0.80 -8.16
N ALA A 66 6.78 -1.46 -7.50
CA ALA A 66 5.73 -0.79 -6.76
C ALA A 66 6.29 0.01 -5.55
N ILE A 67 7.24 -0.55 -4.80
CA ILE A 67 7.89 0.15 -3.68
C ILE A 67 8.72 1.34 -4.20
N LEU A 68 9.45 1.18 -5.30
CA LEU A 68 10.22 2.26 -5.91
C LEU A 68 9.30 3.43 -6.31
N ILE A 69 8.22 3.15 -7.03
CA ILE A 69 7.28 4.18 -7.48
C ILE A 69 6.60 4.86 -6.29
N GLN A 70 6.17 4.12 -5.27
CA GLN A 70 5.61 4.74 -4.07
C GLN A 70 6.61 5.65 -3.35
N THR A 71 7.88 5.26 -3.28
CA THR A 71 8.92 6.11 -2.68
C THR A 71 9.12 7.40 -3.48
N ILE A 72 9.14 7.31 -4.81
CA ILE A 72 9.20 8.48 -5.69
C ILE A 72 7.98 9.38 -5.50
N CYS A 73 6.77 8.82 -5.43
CA CYS A 73 5.54 9.59 -5.17
C CYS A 73 5.63 10.37 -3.86
N VAL A 74 6.10 9.75 -2.78
CA VAL A 74 6.29 10.43 -1.49
C VAL A 74 7.25 11.61 -1.63
N ILE A 75 8.38 11.43 -2.28
CA ILE A 75 9.36 12.48 -2.51
C ILE A 75 8.74 13.63 -3.32
N LEU A 76 8.03 13.32 -4.41
CA LEU A 76 7.37 14.32 -5.25
C LEU A 76 6.29 15.11 -4.48
N MET A 77 5.51 14.43 -3.61
CA MET A 77 4.51 15.10 -2.79
C MET A 77 5.13 16.05 -1.77
N LEU A 78 6.27 15.71 -1.20
CA LEU A 78 6.95 16.53 -0.21
C LEU A 78 7.67 17.73 -0.85
N ILE A 79 8.21 17.58 -2.08
CA ILE A 79 8.88 18.67 -2.82
C ILE A 79 7.84 19.63 -3.42
N PHE A 80 6.82 19.11 -4.08
CA PHE A 80 5.79 19.89 -4.78
C PHE A 80 4.46 19.80 -4.04
N PHE A 81 4.36 20.47 -2.89
CA PHE A 81 3.18 20.38 -2.02
C PHE A 81 2.05 21.29 -2.53
N ASN A 82 1.27 20.80 -3.50
CA ASN A 82 0.06 21.45 -4.02
C ASN A 82 -1.05 20.40 -4.23
N PRO A 83 -2.35 20.81 -4.21
CA PRO A 83 -3.47 19.86 -4.23
C PRO A 83 -3.48 18.92 -5.44
N LEU A 84 -3.14 19.42 -6.62
CA LEU A 84 -3.14 18.63 -7.85
C LEU A 84 -2.04 17.55 -7.81
N ASN A 85 -0.83 17.92 -7.43
CA ASN A 85 0.28 16.98 -7.29
C ASN A 85 0.00 15.95 -6.20
N LEU A 86 -0.59 16.35 -5.07
CA LEU A 86 -0.99 15.44 -4.01
C LEU A 86 -2.03 14.44 -4.51
N ALA A 87 -3.06 14.88 -5.24
CA ALA A 87 -4.11 14.01 -5.76
C ALA A 87 -3.56 12.99 -6.77
N ILE A 88 -2.75 13.43 -7.74
CA ILE A 88 -2.14 12.57 -8.75
C ILE A 88 -1.23 11.51 -8.09
N ASN A 89 -0.34 11.94 -7.20
CA ASN A 89 0.58 11.01 -6.55
C ASN A 89 -0.14 10.08 -5.55
N HIS A 90 -1.22 10.52 -4.88
CA HIS A 90 -2.06 9.62 -4.07
C HIS A 90 -2.72 8.56 -4.93
N PHE A 91 -3.23 8.90 -6.10
CA PHE A 91 -3.80 7.93 -7.04
C PHE A 91 -2.74 6.89 -7.45
N ILE A 92 -1.56 7.34 -7.87
CA ILE A 92 -0.44 6.45 -8.24
C ILE A 92 -0.02 5.58 -7.05
N MET A 93 0.11 6.16 -5.85
CA MET A 93 0.40 5.40 -4.63
C MET A 93 -0.66 4.35 -4.34
N GLY A 94 -1.93 4.65 -4.60
CA GLY A 94 -3.04 3.70 -4.47
C GLY A 94 -2.90 2.51 -5.42
N VAL A 95 -2.66 2.76 -6.71
CA VAL A 95 -2.44 1.71 -7.71
C VAL A 95 -1.30 0.78 -7.29
N PHE A 96 -0.14 1.32 -6.98
CA PHE A 96 1.03 0.52 -6.60
C PHE A 96 0.92 -0.05 -5.19
N GLY A 97 0.16 0.58 -4.28
CA GLY A 97 -0.20 0.02 -2.98
C GLY A 97 -1.05 -1.23 -3.10
N GLY A 98 -2.08 -1.19 -3.95
CA GLY A 98 -2.91 -2.35 -4.27
C GLY A 98 -2.12 -3.47 -4.93
N MET A 99 -1.17 -3.13 -5.81
CA MET A 99 -0.26 -4.12 -6.40
C MET A 99 0.59 -4.82 -5.34
N ILE A 100 1.17 -4.09 -4.38
CA ILE A 100 1.95 -4.67 -3.27
C ILE A 100 1.05 -5.61 -2.46
N TRP A 101 -0.15 -5.14 -2.09
CA TRP A 101 -1.08 -5.91 -1.26
C TRP A 101 -1.46 -7.23 -1.94
N MET A 102 -1.96 -7.18 -3.17
CA MET A 102 -2.38 -8.37 -3.92
C MET A 102 -1.22 -9.34 -4.18
N THR A 103 -0.02 -8.80 -4.43
CA THR A 103 1.19 -9.61 -4.65
C THR A 103 1.62 -10.30 -3.36
N MET A 104 1.53 -9.62 -2.20
CA MET A 104 1.82 -10.22 -0.88
C MET A 104 0.81 -11.29 -0.52
N ASP A 105 -0.48 -11.06 -0.75
CA ASP A 105 -1.52 -12.08 -0.53
C ASP A 105 -1.26 -13.32 -1.39
N THR A 106 -0.90 -13.12 -2.65
CA THR A 106 -0.52 -14.22 -3.54
C THR A 106 0.68 -14.99 -2.99
N TRP A 107 1.72 -14.30 -2.55
CA TRP A 107 2.91 -14.93 -1.98
C TRP A 107 2.60 -15.70 -0.70
N VAL A 108 1.89 -15.11 0.25
CA VAL A 108 1.48 -15.78 1.49
C VAL A 108 0.66 -17.04 1.20
N ASN A 109 -0.24 -16.96 0.22
CA ASN A 109 -1.06 -18.11 -0.21
C ASN A 109 -0.22 -19.24 -0.83
N LEU A 110 0.87 -18.91 -1.54
CA LEU A 110 1.75 -19.91 -2.17
C LEU A 110 2.69 -20.60 -1.18
N VAL A 111 3.15 -19.88 -0.15
CA VAL A 111 4.14 -20.42 0.81
C VAL A 111 3.52 -21.01 2.07
N SER A 112 2.22 -20.81 2.29
CA SER A 112 1.52 -21.30 3.49
C SER A 112 0.84 -22.63 3.23
N ASP A 113 1.01 -23.60 4.13
CA ASP A 113 0.24 -24.83 4.14
C ASP A 113 -1.24 -24.54 4.34
N ASN A 114 -2.12 -25.35 3.75
CA ASN A 114 -3.57 -25.18 3.84
C ASN A 114 -4.08 -25.01 5.28
N ASN A 115 -3.49 -25.74 6.23
CA ASN A 115 -3.88 -25.69 7.65
C ASN A 115 -3.45 -24.42 8.38
N ASN A 116 -2.42 -23.72 7.90
CA ASN A 116 -1.83 -22.55 8.56
C ASN A 116 -2.06 -21.24 7.78
N ARG A 117 -2.64 -21.31 6.58
CA ARG A 117 -2.85 -20.15 5.70
C ARG A 117 -3.62 -19.01 6.39
N GLY A 118 -4.74 -19.32 7.04
CA GLY A 118 -5.54 -18.32 7.76
C GLY A 118 -4.76 -17.64 8.89
N LYS A 119 -3.97 -18.40 9.65
CA LYS A 119 -3.09 -17.85 10.70
C LYS A 119 -2.01 -16.94 10.12
N ALA A 120 -1.39 -17.33 9.01
CA ALA A 120 -0.34 -16.55 8.36
C ALA A 120 -0.88 -15.21 7.83
N ILE A 121 -2.03 -15.22 7.15
CA ILE A 121 -2.71 -14.02 6.66
C ILE A 121 -3.16 -13.14 7.83
N GLY A 122 -3.78 -13.71 8.88
CA GLY A 122 -4.20 -12.98 10.07
C GLY A 122 -3.03 -12.30 10.76
N PHE A 123 -1.90 -12.99 10.94
CA PHE A 123 -0.71 -12.43 11.56
C PHE A 123 -0.06 -11.32 10.72
N TYR A 124 -0.05 -11.49 9.40
CA TYR A 124 0.43 -10.48 8.47
C TYR A 124 -0.43 -9.21 8.51
N ASN A 125 -1.76 -9.35 8.42
CA ASN A 125 -2.68 -8.22 8.47
C ASN A 125 -2.67 -7.52 9.83
N SER A 126 -2.61 -8.26 10.94
CA SER A 126 -2.46 -7.68 12.27
C SER A 126 -1.18 -6.85 12.41
N ALA A 127 -0.06 -7.33 11.86
CA ALA A 127 1.20 -6.59 11.88
C ALA A 127 1.10 -5.26 11.10
N ILE A 128 0.45 -5.25 9.92
CA ILE A 128 0.21 -4.01 9.16
C ILE A 128 -0.66 -3.05 9.96
N THR A 129 -1.77 -3.54 10.54
CA THR A 129 -2.73 -2.71 11.29
C THR A 129 -2.08 -2.08 12.52
N ILE A 130 -1.31 -2.87 13.28
CA ILE A 130 -0.55 -2.36 14.44
C ILE A 130 0.45 -1.30 13.97
N GLY A 131 1.18 -1.57 12.90
CA GLY A 131 2.11 -0.59 12.32
C GLY A 131 1.40 0.69 11.91
N PHE A 132 0.25 0.57 11.26
CA PHE A 132 -0.55 1.72 10.83
C PHE A 132 -1.02 2.58 12.01
N ALA A 133 -1.33 1.98 13.14
CA ALA A 133 -1.67 2.70 14.38
C ALA A 133 -0.45 3.38 15.03
N ILE A 134 0.76 2.81 14.91
CA ILE A 134 2.00 3.40 15.43
C ILE A 134 2.39 4.65 14.63
N GLY A 135 2.14 4.68 13.33
CA GLY A 135 2.52 5.78 12.44
C GLY A 135 2.10 7.17 12.94
N PRO A 136 0.81 7.41 13.24
CA PRO A 136 0.33 8.68 13.82
C PRO A 136 0.99 9.06 15.13
N LEU A 137 1.31 8.08 16.00
CA LEU A 137 2.01 8.33 17.25
C LEU A 137 3.41 8.91 17.01
N LEU A 138 4.11 8.42 15.99
CA LEU A 138 5.41 8.99 15.60
C LEU A 138 5.28 10.43 15.10
N VAL A 139 4.20 10.77 14.36
CA VAL A 139 3.94 12.17 13.96
C VAL A 139 3.69 13.03 15.20
N GLY A 140 2.97 12.51 16.21
CA GLY A 140 2.77 13.20 17.50
C GLY A 140 4.08 13.45 18.24
N LEU A 141 5.03 12.51 18.22
CA LEU A 141 6.31 12.62 18.91
C LEU A 141 7.31 13.55 18.19
N PHE A 142 7.42 13.46 16.87
CA PHE A 142 8.41 14.20 16.08
C PHE A 142 7.87 15.50 15.47
N GLY A 143 6.56 15.73 15.61
CA GLY A 143 5.88 16.86 14.97
C GLY A 143 5.66 16.65 13.48
N ALA A 144 5.05 17.65 12.85
CA ALA A 144 4.77 17.63 11.40
C ALA A 144 5.52 18.73 10.63
N GLN A 145 6.24 19.63 11.33
CA GLN A 145 6.93 20.78 10.72
C GLN A 145 8.45 20.61 10.74
N GLY A 146 9.11 21.15 9.73
CA GLY A 146 10.56 21.12 9.61
C GLY A 146 11.08 19.92 8.81
N LEU A 147 12.39 19.73 8.82
CA LEU A 147 13.07 18.69 8.02
C LEU A 147 12.95 17.30 8.64
N VAL A 148 12.91 17.19 9.96
CA VAL A 148 12.91 15.90 10.67
C VAL A 148 11.73 15.01 10.26
N PRO A 149 10.45 15.45 10.29
CA PRO A 149 9.33 14.60 9.88
C PRO A 149 9.37 14.21 8.39
N ILE A 150 9.89 15.10 7.53
CA ILE A 150 10.06 14.82 6.11
C ILE A 150 11.11 13.72 5.90
N MET A 151 12.28 13.86 6.53
CA MET A 151 13.34 12.86 6.45
C MET A 151 12.87 11.50 7.01
N LEU A 152 12.15 11.51 8.13
CA LEU A 152 11.60 10.30 8.73
C LEU A 152 10.61 9.61 7.79
N ALA A 153 9.74 10.36 7.11
CA ALA A 153 8.83 9.81 6.09
C ALA A 153 9.59 9.06 5.00
N ILE A 154 10.64 9.67 4.45
CA ILE A 154 11.47 9.07 3.40
C ILE A 154 12.21 7.84 3.92
N ILE A 155 12.83 7.93 5.10
CA ILE A 155 13.55 6.81 5.73
C ILE A 155 12.61 5.62 5.95
N LEU A 156 11.42 5.84 6.49
CA LEU A 156 10.43 4.78 6.71
C LEU A 156 9.99 4.14 5.39
N MET A 157 9.85 4.92 4.31
CA MET A 157 9.54 4.38 2.98
C MET A 157 10.67 3.54 2.40
N VAL A 158 11.93 3.89 2.69
CA VAL A 158 13.11 3.15 2.22
C VAL A 158 13.36 1.89 3.07
N ILE A 159 13.19 1.95 4.40
CA ILE A 159 13.43 0.82 5.32
C ILE A 159 12.54 -0.39 5.01
N ARG A 160 11.37 -0.20 4.43
CA ARG A 160 10.52 -1.34 3.99
C ARG A 160 11.08 -2.06 2.75
N SER A 161 12.01 -1.48 2.00
CA SER A 161 12.57 -2.06 0.77
C SER A 161 13.45 -3.31 0.97
N PRO A 162 14.24 -3.51 2.05
CA PRO A 162 15.01 -4.72 2.30
C PRO A 162 14.19 -6.00 2.36
N VAL A 163 12.89 -5.90 2.62
CA VAL A 163 11.94 -7.02 2.52
C VAL A 163 11.98 -7.68 1.16
N ILE A 164 12.19 -6.89 0.11
CA ILE A 164 12.29 -7.37 -1.26
C ILE A 164 13.48 -8.32 -1.43
N ILE A 165 14.61 -8.02 -0.78
CA ILE A 165 15.83 -8.86 -0.85
C ILE A 165 15.55 -10.21 -0.19
N PHE A 166 14.85 -10.20 0.95
CA PHE A 166 14.45 -11.42 1.65
C PHE A 166 13.49 -12.28 0.82
N ILE A 167 12.52 -11.66 0.17
CA ILE A 167 11.58 -12.34 -0.73
C ILE A 167 12.31 -12.92 -1.94
N LYS A 168 13.30 -12.22 -2.52
CA LYS A 168 14.08 -12.71 -3.66
C LYS A 168 14.73 -14.07 -3.38
N GLN A 169 15.28 -14.25 -2.20
CA GLN A 169 15.94 -15.50 -1.82
C GLN A 169 14.96 -16.68 -1.68
N HIS A 170 13.69 -16.41 -1.33
CA HIS A 170 12.68 -17.44 -1.08
C HIS A 170 11.73 -17.67 -2.26
N VAL A 171 11.61 -16.72 -3.20
CA VAL A 171 10.69 -16.81 -4.35
C VAL A 171 11.33 -17.51 -5.57
N GLN A 172 12.64 -17.59 -5.64
CA GLN A 172 13.30 -18.30 -6.75
C GLN A 172 12.94 -19.80 -6.84
N SER A 173 12.36 -20.37 -5.79
CA SER A 173 11.93 -21.76 -5.71
C SER A 173 10.43 -21.99 -5.94
N VAL A 174 9.63 -20.93 -6.09
CA VAL A 174 8.16 -21.04 -6.20
C VAL A 174 7.73 -20.81 -7.64
N HIS A 175 7.27 -21.87 -8.31
CA HIS A 175 6.64 -21.76 -9.62
C HIS A 175 5.26 -21.10 -9.46
N ILE A 176 5.10 -19.86 -9.92
CA ILE A 176 3.81 -19.17 -9.91
C ILE A 176 2.96 -19.78 -11.03
N PRO A 177 1.86 -20.51 -10.72
CA PRO A 177 0.96 -20.98 -11.75
C PRO A 177 0.41 -19.76 -12.50
N LYS A 178 0.41 -19.81 -13.85
CA LYS A 178 -0.20 -18.75 -14.67
C LYS A 178 -1.65 -18.59 -14.24
N ILE A 179 -1.97 -17.48 -13.59
CA ILE A 179 -3.32 -17.14 -13.21
C ILE A 179 -4.04 -16.78 -14.50
N GLY A 180 -4.84 -17.73 -15.00
CA GLY A 180 -5.64 -17.49 -16.19
C GLY A 180 -6.59 -16.32 -15.97
N THR A 181 -6.23 -15.18 -16.51
CA THR A 181 -6.95 -13.90 -16.36
C THR A 181 -8.22 -13.86 -17.22
N LYS A 182 -9.18 -14.72 -16.92
CA LYS A 182 -10.57 -14.40 -17.21
C LYS A 182 -11.19 -13.92 -15.92
N LEU A 183 -11.15 -12.59 -15.69
CA LEU A 183 -12.01 -11.95 -14.70
C LEU A 183 -13.46 -12.36 -15.00
N ASN A 184 -13.93 -13.37 -14.29
CA ASN A 184 -15.28 -13.83 -14.42
C ASN A 184 -16.17 -12.88 -13.61
N PHE A 185 -16.65 -11.82 -14.27
CA PHE A 185 -17.56 -10.83 -13.68
C PHE A 185 -18.89 -11.42 -13.16
N SER A 186 -19.14 -12.73 -13.36
CA SER A 186 -20.29 -13.41 -12.73
C SER A 186 -20.23 -13.36 -11.20
N PHE A 187 -19.05 -13.19 -10.61
CA PHE A 187 -18.89 -13.00 -9.17
C PHE A 187 -19.60 -11.73 -8.65
N ILE A 188 -19.60 -10.64 -9.42
CA ILE A 188 -20.30 -9.39 -9.08
C ILE A 188 -21.82 -9.60 -9.05
N LYS A 189 -22.34 -10.51 -9.89
CA LYS A 189 -23.78 -10.84 -9.91
C LYS A 189 -24.23 -11.70 -8.71
N ILE A 190 -23.30 -12.46 -8.14
CA ILE A 190 -23.62 -13.42 -7.06
C ILE A 190 -23.47 -12.78 -5.67
N ALA A 191 -22.65 -11.73 -5.52
CA ALA A 191 -22.38 -11.14 -4.21
C ALA A 191 -22.43 -9.60 -4.20
N PRO A 192 -23.55 -8.95 -4.61
CA PRO A 192 -23.67 -7.50 -4.57
C PRO A 192 -23.53 -6.94 -3.13
N PHE A 193 -23.87 -7.73 -2.12
CA PHE A 193 -23.76 -7.37 -0.71
C PHE A 193 -22.32 -7.37 -0.17
N ILE A 194 -21.42 -8.18 -0.73
CA ILE A 194 -20.01 -8.18 -0.34
C ILE A 194 -19.34 -6.87 -0.79
N PHE A 195 -19.72 -6.37 -1.96
CA PHE A 195 -19.25 -5.07 -2.46
C PHE A 195 -19.70 -3.91 -1.56
N LEU A 196 -20.97 -3.93 -1.12
CA LEU A 196 -21.52 -2.96 -0.18
C LEU A 196 -20.86 -3.03 1.20
N ALA A 197 -20.58 -4.23 1.71
CA ALA A 197 -19.92 -4.42 3.02
C ALA A 197 -18.49 -3.86 3.04
N ILE A 198 -17.76 -3.94 1.93
CA ILE A 198 -16.42 -3.34 1.81
C ILE A 198 -16.51 -1.80 1.78
N PHE A 199 -17.58 -1.24 1.22
CA PHE A 199 -17.79 0.21 1.15
C PHE A 199 -18.29 0.83 2.46
N VAL A 200 -19.00 0.08 3.30
CA VAL A 200 -19.61 0.58 4.55
C VAL A 200 -18.73 0.29 5.77
N GLY A 201 -17.78 -0.65 5.66
CA GLY A 201 -16.89 -1.07 6.76
C GLY A 201 -15.48 -0.47 6.72
N GLY A 202 -15.19 0.50 5.81
CA GLY A 202 -13.89 1.16 5.66
C GLY A 202 -13.86 2.55 6.31
#